data_6c577f404e2d6437a7c5e91804f9ec69
#
_entry.id   6c577f404e2d6437a7c5e91804f9ec69
#
_cell.length_a   1.000
_cell.length_b   1.000
_cell.length_c   1.000
_cell.angle_alpha   90.00
_cell.angle_beta   90.00
_cell.angle_gamma   90.00
#
_symmetry.space_group_name_H-M   'P 1'
#
loop_
_entity.id
_entity.type
_entity.pdbx_description
1 polymer ?
#
loop_
_entity_poly.entity_id
_entity_poly.type
_entity_poly.pdbx_seq_one_letter_code
_entity_poly.pdbx_strand_id
1 'polypeptide(L)'
;MILIEEPKHLETIDQMDSMYPTKMVSVSDDWGLSESGANVYGFCTSGKFVVSTENQQWTIQEGNFFSLKSTLFVEKQEDDSQLFAIIRYGFRGIDIVGDSEKQGRLSYIDGCTDSLLISPPRLGDPCLNYLHFPVGIIQTQHLHPSIRMGIVINGKGEAFQKPDMKREGWEKDLKKGNMFCLEEGEVHSFRTAENYMDIIAYHPDSDFGPTDTNHPMLNRTYIDHGKG
;
A
#
# COMPACT_ATOMS: atom_id res chain seq x y z
N MET A 1 -14.89 7.72 -0.60
CA MET A 1 -13.77 7.30 0.27
C MET A 1 -14.30 6.68 1.55
N ILE A 2 -13.92 5.46 1.85
CA ILE A 2 -14.14 4.81 3.15
C ILE A 2 -12.98 5.25 4.06
N LEU A 3 -13.27 5.62 5.31
CA LEU A 3 -12.27 6.04 6.30
C LEU A 3 -12.59 5.42 7.67
N ILE A 4 -11.60 4.80 8.30
CA ILE A 4 -11.63 4.36 9.69
C ILE A 4 -10.53 5.12 10.43
N GLU A 5 -10.93 5.96 11.38
CA GLU A 5 -10.02 6.91 12.02
C GLU A 5 -9.17 6.28 13.14
N GLU A 6 -9.75 5.39 13.92
CA GLU A 6 -9.11 4.72 15.06
C GLU A 6 -9.40 3.22 14.99
N PRO A 7 -8.74 2.51 14.04
CA PRO A 7 -9.06 1.12 13.79
C PRO A 7 -8.71 0.23 14.99
N LYS A 8 -9.68 -0.56 15.41
CA LYS A 8 -9.51 -1.57 16.45
C LYS A 8 -8.89 -2.86 15.87
N HIS A 9 -8.45 -3.74 16.75
CA HIS A 9 -7.99 -5.07 16.34
C HIS A 9 -9.05 -5.78 15.49
N LEU A 10 -8.64 -6.29 14.33
CA LEU A 10 -9.46 -6.94 13.29
C LEU A 10 -10.53 -6.05 12.63
N GLU A 11 -10.54 -4.75 12.89
CA GLU A 11 -11.37 -3.86 12.11
C GLU A 11 -10.93 -3.86 10.65
N THR A 12 -11.90 -3.96 9.74
CA THR A 12 -11.64 -4.32 8.34
C THR A 12 -12.33 -3.37 7.38
N ILE A 13 -11.62 -2.96 6.33
CA ILE A 13 -12.21 -2.43 5.09
C ILE A 13 -12.31 -3.60 4.12
N ASP A 14 -13.54 -3.97 3.75
CA ASP A 14 -13.84 -5.10 2.88
C ASP A 14 -14.17 -4.62 1.46
N GLN A 15 -13.40 -5.08 0.48
CA GLN A 15 -13.54 -4.81 -0.95
C GLN A 15 -13.53 -6.14 -1.75
N MET A 16 -14.17 -7.17 -1.21
CA MET A 16 -14.25 -8.48 -1.86
C MET A 16 -15.05 -8.46 -3.16
N ASP A 17 -15.99 -7.54 -3.30
CA ASP A 17 -16.83 -7.38 -4.51
C ASP A 17 -16.15 -6.52 -5.60
N SER A 18 -14.96 -5.98 -5.35
CA SER A 18 -14.20 -5.23 -6.35
C SER A 18 -13.62 -6.17 -7.43
N MET A 19 -13.20 -5.59 -8.56
CA MET A 19 -12.48 -6.32 -9.61
C MET A 19 -11.26 -7.07 -9.06
N TYR A 20 -10.68 -6.56 -7.99
CA TYR A 20 -9.52 -7.14 -7.29
C TYR A 20 -9.90 -7.45 -5.83
N PRO A 21 -10.50 -8.61 -5.54
CA PRO A 21 -10.96 -8.96 -4.20
C PRO A 21 -9.88 -8.74 -3.14
N THR A 22 -10.10 -7.79 -2.24
CA THR A 22 -9.09 -7.33 -1.27
C THR A 22 -9.74 -6.96 0.06
N LYS A 23 -9.06 -7.26 1.16
CA LYS A 23 -9.41 -6.78 2.51
C LYS A 23 -8.22 -6.07 3.13
N MET A 24 -8.45 -4.99 3.86
CA MET A 24 -7.46 -4.36 4.73
C MET A 24 -7.88 -4.56 6.17
N VAL A 25 -6.97 -5.04 7.00
CA VAL A 25 -7.22 -5.42 8.40
C VAL A 25 -6.23 -4.71 9.32
N SER A 26 -6.73 -4.16 10.41
CA SER A 26 -5.93 -3.62 11.52
C SER A 26 -5.58 -4.74 12.49
N VAL A 27 -4.30 -4.91 12.81
CA VAL A 27 -3.79 -5.98 13.69
C VAL A 27 -3.01 -5.37 14.84
N SER A 28 -3.55 -5.44 16.05
CA SER A 28 -2.93 -4.94 17.28
C SER A 28 -2.77 -6.02 18.36
N ASP A 29 -3.04 -7.27 18.02
CA ASP A 29 -2.88 -8.45 18.87
C ASP A 29 -2.53 -9.66 18.00
N ASP A 30 -2.39 -10.84 18.58
CA ASP A 30 -2.15 -12.09 17.86
C ASP A 30 -3.21 -12.30 16.77
N TRP A 31 -2.75 -12.71 15.60
CA TRP A 31 -3.65 -12.94 14.46
C TRP A 31 -3.16 -14.08 13.58
N GLY A 32 -4.10 -14.84 13.04
CA GLY A 32 -3.82 -15.88 12.08
C GLY A 32 -4.69 -15.78 10.83
N LEU A 33 -4.10 -16.04 9.68
CA LEU A 33 -4.80 -16.14 8.41
C LEU A 33 -4.48 -17.49 7.76
N SER A 34 -5.53 -18.28 7.50
CA SER A 34 -5.43 -19.57 6.80
C SER A 34 -6.30 -19.56 5.55
N GLU A 35 -5.88 -18.80 4.55
CA GLU A 35 -6.61 -18.61 3.29
C GLU A 35 -5.74 -19.10 2.12
N SER A 36 -6.12 -20.18 1.47
CA SER A 36 -5.38 -20.63 0.28
C SER A 36 -5.60 -19.68 -0.90
N GLY A 37 -4.53 -19.33 -1.62
CA GLY A 37 -4.64 -18.53 -2.85
C GLY A 37 -4.75 -17.02 -2.64
N ALA A 38 -4.29 -16.51 -1.50
CA ALA A 38 -4.14 -15.09 -1.26
C ALA A 38 -2.68 -14.70 -1.02
N ASN A 39 -2.38 -13.41 -1.12
CA ASN A 39 -1.12 -12.79 -0.72
C ASN A 39 -1.41 -11.68 0.29
N VAL A 40 -0.57 -11.56 1.30
CA VAL A 40 -0.71 -10.55 2.35
C VAL A 40 0.41 -9.53 2.24
N TYR A 41 0.03 -8.27 2.10
CA TYR A 41 0.92 -7.11 2.17
C TYR A 41 0.78 -6.49 3.55
N GLY A 42 1.85 -6.32 4.27
CA GLY A 42 1.81 -5.80 5.63
C GLY A 42 2.74 -4.62 5.84
N PHE A 43 2.38 -3.75 6.78
CA PHE A 43 3.20 -2.66 7.25
C PHE A 43 3.05 -2.48 8.77
N CYS A 44 4.16 -2.48 9.49
CA CYS A 44 4.20 -2.26 10.93
C CYS A 44 4.36 -0.77 11.22
N THR A 45 3.37 -0.16 11.88
CA THR A 45 3.35 1.28 12.18
C THR A 45 3.85 1.62 13.58
N SER A 46 3.90 0.64 14.47
CA SER A 46 4.51 0.76 15.81
C SER A 46 4.81 -0.60 16.41
N GLY A 47 5.75 -0.65 17.35
CA GLY A 47 6.10 -1.83 18.13
C GLY A 47 6.71 -2.94 17.31
N LYS A 48 6.37 -4.19 17.65
CA LYS A 48 7.04 -5.37 17.14
C LYS A 48 6.13 -6.59 17.09
N PHE A 49 6.27 -7.35 16.01
CA PHE A 49 5.62 -8.64 15.81
C PHE A 49 6.61 -9.70 15.35
N VAL A 50 6.25 -10.94 15.58
CA VAL A 50 6.82 -12.08 14.87
C VAL A 50 5.79 -12.55 13.86
N VAL A 51 6.17 -12.57 12.58
CA VAL A 51 5.31 -13.08 11.50
C VAL A 51 5.91 -14.39 11.01
N SER A 52 5.11 -15.44 11.03
CA SER A 52 5.54 -16.79 10.62
C SER A 52 4.62 -17.38 9.56
N THR A 53 5.23 -18.12 8.66
CA THR A 53 4.56 -19.03 7.72
C THR A 53 4.91 -20.47 8.12
N GLU A 54 4.43 -21.46 7.37
CA GLU A 54 4.75 -22.88 7.63
C GLU A 54 6.27 -23.15 7.75
N ASN A 55 7.09 -22.43 6.99
CA ASN A 55 8.51 -22.77 6.83
C ASN A 55 9.48 -21.65 7.23
N GLN A 56 9.00 -20.46 7.52
CA GLN A 56 9.84 -19.28 7.77
C GLN A 56 9.23 -18.38 8.84
N GLN A 57 10.09 -17.60 9.47
CA GLN A 57 9.72 -16.64 10.51
C GLN A 57 10.53 -15.36 10.36
N TRP A 58 9.89 -14.22 10.57
CA TRP A 58 10.51 -12.90 10.53
C TRP A 58 10.11 -12.07 11.75
N THR A 59 11.05 -11.30 12.25
CA THR A 59 10.77 -10.22 13.19
C THR A 59 10.40 -8.98 12.39
N ILE A 60 9.23 -8.42 12.61
CA ILE A 60 8.68 -7.24 11.95
C ILE A 60 8.55 -6.15 13.01
N GLN A 61 9.19 -5.02 12.79
CA GLN A 61 9.18 -3.87 13.70
C GLN A 61 8.71 -2.60 12.98
N GLU A 62 8.51 -1.51 13.73
CA GLU A 62 8.10 -0.22 13.16
C GLU A 62 8.91 0.14 11.91
N GLY A 63 8.21 0.48 10.83
CA GLY A 63 8.78 0.82 9.52
C GLY A 63 9.06 -0.36 8.61
N ASN A 64 8.89 -1.60 9.08
CA ASN A 64 9.02 -2.77 8.21
C ASN A 64 7.76 -3.02 7.40
N PHE A 65 7.97 -3.45 6.16
CA PHE A 65 6.93 -3.95 5.26
C PHE A 65 7.20 -5.40 4.86
N PHE A 66 6.15 -6.08 4.44
CA PHE A 66 6.27 -7.42 3.86
C PHE A 66 5.22 -7.70 2.79
N SER A 67 5.53 -8.65 1.91
CA SER A 67 4.60 -9.41 1.09
C SER A 67 4.84 -10.88 1.37
N LEU A 68 3.83 -11.58 1.82
CA LEU A 68 3.93 -13.02 2.14
C LEU A 68 2.70 -13.76 1.60
N LYS A 69 2.92 -14.98 1.16
CA LYS A 69 1.80 -15.86 0.80
C LYS A 69 0.96 -16.16 2.03
N SER A 70 -0.34 -16.27 1.83
CA SER A 70 -1.26 -16.66 2.90
C SER A 70 -1.00 -18.09 3.37
N THR A 71 -1.27 -18.35 4.46
CA THR A 71 -1.20 -19.04 5.70
C THR A 71 -0.08 -18.43 6.52
N LEU A 72 -0.41 -17.47 7.31
CA LEU A 72 0.54 -16.80 8.21
C LEU A 72 -0.05 -16.64 9.61
N PHE A 73 0.85 -16.55 10.57
CA PHE A 73 0.55 -16.21 11.96
C PHE A 73 1.36 -15.00 12.35
N VAL A 74 0.72 -14.10 13.07
CA VAL A 74 1.29 -12.86 13.59
C VAL A 74 1.20 -12.95 15.12
N GLU A 75 2.34 -12.89 15.78
CA GLU A 75 2.45 -12.88 17.25
C GLU A 75 2.92 -11.51 17.71
N LYS A 76 2.14 -10.86 18.52
CA LYS A 76 2.49 -9.59 19.15
C LYS A 76 3.64 -9.75 20.13
N GLN A 77 4.61 -8.83 20.09
CA GLN A 77 5.77 -8.87 20.97
C GLN A 77 5.86 -7.70 21.95
N GLU A 78 5.16 -6.62 21.70
CA GLU A 78 5.16 -5.38 22.52
C GLU A 78 3.73 -4.81 22.63
N ASP A 79 3.42 -4.16 23.76
CA ASP A 79 2.02 -3.76 24.09
C ASP A 79 1.39 -2.80 23.08
N ASP A 80 2.14 -1.85 22.56
CA ASP A 80 1.69 -0.80 21.60
C ASP A 80 1.96 -1.16 20.14
N SER A 81 2.08 -2.44 19.84
CA SER A 81 2.31 -2.91 18.48
C SER A 81 1.06 -2.76 17.62
N GLN A 82 1.26 -2.19 16.42
CA GLN A 82 0.23 -2.00 15.42
C GLN A 82 0.77 -2.36 14.03
N LEU A 83 0.07 -3.27 13.36
CA LEU A 83 0.34 -3.70 12.01
C LEU A 83 -0.94 -3.59 11.18
N PHE A 84 -0.80 -3.21 9.92
CA PHE A 84 -1.88 -3.26 8.94
C PHE A 84 -1.56 -4.31 7.89
N ALA A 85 -2.54 -5.15 7.63
CA ALA A 85 -2.45 -6.23 6.66
C ALA A 85 -3.46 -6.04 5.53
N ILE A 86 -3.02 -6.16 4.29
CA ILE A 86 -3.86 -6.10 3.09
C ILE A 86 -3.81 -7.47 2.43
N ILE A 87 -4.95 -8.14 2.38
CA ILE A 87 -5.12 -9.50 1.87
C ILE A 87 -5.65 -9.41 0.45
N ARG A 88 -4.84 -9.76 -0.54
CA ARG A 88 -5.23 -9.83 -1.95
C ARG A 88 -5.57 -11.27 -2.32
N TYR A 89 -6.85 -11.55 -2.50
CA TYR A 89 -7.35 -12.87 -2.87
C TYR A 89 -7.17 -13.15 -4.36
N GLY A 90 -6.93 -14.40 -4.72
CA GLY A 90 -6.73 -14.82 -6.10
C GLY A 90 -5.38 -14.38 -6.71
N PHE A 91 -4.43 -13.96 -5.88
CA PHE A 91 -3.09 -13.57 -6.30
C PHE A 91 -2.01 -14.27 -5.47
N ARG A 92 -0.94 -14.69 -6.13
CA ARG A 92 0.28 -15.21 -5.49
C ARG A 92 1.45 -14.29 -5.79
N GLY A 93 1.86 -13.55 -4.78
CA GLY A 93 3.03 -12.68 -4.83
C GLY A 93 4.35 -13.41 -4.57
N ILE A 94 5.36 -12.60 -4.30
CA ILE A 94 6.71 -13.03 -3.91
C ILE A 94 6.87 -12.74 -2.43
N ASP A 95 7.50 -13.65 -1.68
CA ASP A 95 7.81 -13.45 -0.28
C ASP A 95 8.95 -12.43 -0.18
N ILE A 96 8.67 -11.30 0.44
CA ILE A 96 9.58 -10.17 0.61
C ILE A 96 9.36 -9.58 2.01
N VAL A 97 10.45 -9.22 2.69
CA VAL A 97 10.44 -8.44 3.93
C VAL A 97 11.54 -7.39 3.82
N GLY A 98 11.25 -6.17 4.23
CA GLY A 98 12.22 -5.07 4.15
C GLY A 98 11.88 -3.88 5.03
N ASP A 99 12.82 -2.93 5.08
CA ASP A 99 12.67 -1.65 5.76
C ASP A 99 12.13 -0.61 4.79
N SER A 100 11.18 0.21 5.24
CA SER A 100 10.70 1.33 4.45
C SER A 100 11.70 2.47 4.41
N GLU A 101 11.72 3.17 3.30
CA GLU A 101 12.47 4.43 3.15
C GLU A 101 11.59 5.60 3.61
N LYS A 102 12.21 6.56 4.30
CA LYS A 102 11.49 7.71 4.85
C LYS A 102 11.20 8.82 3.83
N GLN A 103 11.78 8.76 2.65
CA GLN A 103 11.56 9.72 1.56
C GLN A 103 11.52 8.98 0.24
N GLY A 104 10.53 9.29 -0.57
CA GLY A 104 10.36 8.67 -1.87
C GLY A 104 11.51 9.00 -2.83
N ARG A 105 11.97 7.99 -3.55
CA ARG A 105 13.01 8.11 -4.58
C ARG A 105 12.49 8.65 -5.90
N LEU A 106 11.20 8.52 -6.13
CA LEU A 106 10.53 8.88 -7.38
C LEU A 106 9.73 10.16 -7.18
N SER A 107 9.74 11.03 -8.17
CA SER A 107 8.82 12.17 -8.20
C SER A 107 7.40 11.69 -8.39
N TYR A 108 6.46 12.32 -7.69
CA TYR A 108 5.03 12.06 -7.77
C TYR A 108 4.26 13.37 -7.98
N ILE A 109 2.93 13.31 -8.04
CA ILE A 109 2.04 14.43 -8.38
C ILE A 109 2.34 15.67 -7.52
N ASP A 110 2.53 16.82 -8.17
CA ASP A 110 2.64 18.16 -7.57
C ASP A 110 3.73 18.30 -6.49
N GLY A 111 4.85 17.60 -6.65
CA GLY A 111 5.99 17.68 -5.73
C GLY A 111 5.95 16.71 -4.57
N CYS A 112 4.96 15.84 -4.51
CA CYS A 112 5.02 14.63 -3.66
C CYS A 112 6.11 13.69 -4.15
N THR A 113 6.50 12.73 -3.33
CA THR A 113 7.44 11.68 -3.71
C THR A 113 6.90 10.30 -3.36
N ASP A 114 7.43 9.29 -4.03
CA ASP A 114 7.05 7.89 -3.89
C ASP A 114 8.29 7.01 -3.74
N SER A 115 8.20 5.97 -2.93
CA SER A 115 9.10 4.82 -2.96
C SER A 115 8.29 3.56 -3.19
N LEU A 116 8.67 2.82 -4.21
CA LEU A 116 8.06 1.54 -4.51
C LEU A 116 8.66 0.48 -3.55
N LEU A 117 7.99 0.25 -2.42
CA LEU A 117 8.44 -0.71 -1.40
C LEU A 117 8.37 -2.15 -1.93
N ILE A 118 7.25 -2.48 -2.57
CA ILE A 118 7.06 -3.76 -3.26
C ILE A 118 6.72 -3.48 -4.70
N SER A 119 7.68 -3.77 -5.57
CA SER A 119 7.53 -3.60 -7.01
C SER A 119 6.67 -4.72 -7.61
N PRO A 120 5.79 -4.43 -8.56
CA PRO A 120 5.02 -5.46 -9.25
C PRO A 120 5.96 -6.35 -10.07
N PRO A 121 5.89 -7.68 -9.93
CA PRO A 121 6.69 -8.61 -10.73
C PRO A 121 6.38 -8.53 -12.23
N ARG A 122 5.16 -8.15 -12.59
CA ARG A 122 4.66 -7.97 -13.96
C ARG A 122 3.76 -6.74 -14.03
N LEU A 123 3.59 -6.22 -15.23
CA LEU A 123 2.58 -5.20 -15.50
C LEU A 123 1.19 -5.72 -15.09
N GLY A 124 0.47 -4.94 -14.28
CA GLY A 124 -0.83 -5.30 -13.75
C GLY A 124 -0.80 -6.02 -12.40
N ASP A 125 0.36 -6.41 -11.88
CA ASP A 125 0.48 -7.01 -10.56
C ASP A 125 0.37 -5.94 -9.44
N PRO A 126 -0.02 -6.33 -8.22
CA PRO A 126 -0.09 -5.42 -7.09
C PRO A 126 1.25 -4.79 -6.71
N CYS A 127 1.20 -3.58 -6.15
CA CYS A 127 2.35 -2.91 -5.56
C CYS A 127 2.02 -2.25 -4.22
N LEU A 128 3.06 -1.99 -3.43
CA LEU A 128 3.00 -1.26 -2.18
C LEU A 128 3.98 -0.09 -2.23
N ASN A 129 3.48 1.09 -1.93
CA ASN A 129 4.18 2.35 -2.08
C ASN A 129 4.27 3.11 -0.77
N TYR A 130 5.36 3.85 -0.59
CA TYR A 130 5.50 4.86 0.45
C TYR A 130 5.38 6.24 -0.19
N LEU A 131 4.26 6.91 0.05
CA LEU A 131 3.99 8.26 -0.44
C LEU A 131 4.35 9.29 0.62
N HIS A 132 5.12 10.30 0.23
CA HIS A 132 5.44 11.46 1.06
C HIS A 132 4.81 12.72 0.48
N PHE A 133 4.02 13.40 1.29
CA PHE A 133 3.38 14.67 0.99
C PHE A 133 4.08 15.77 1.81
N PRO A 134 4.92 16.62 1.19
CA PRO A 134 5.57 17.74 1.87
C PRO A 134 4.55 18.72 2.47
N VAL A 135 5.01 19.59 3.35
CA VAL A 135 4.22 20.69 3.90
C VAL A 135 3.74 21.63 2.77
N GLY A 136 2.47 22.02 2.81
CA GLY A 136 1.88 23.01 1.89
C GLY A 136 1.52 22.46 0.51
N ILE A 137 1.43 21.16 0.32
CA ILE A 137 1.04 20.53 -0.94
C ILE A 137 -0.49 20.57 -1.10
N ILE A 138 -0.93 20.83 -2.33
CA ILE A 138 -2.30 20.62 -2.81
C ILE A 138 -2.18 19.86 -4.13
N GLN A 139 -2.49 18.57 -4.09
CA GLN A 139 -2.45 17.73 -5.28
C GLN A 139 -3.54 18.09 -6.28
N THR A 140 -3.24 17.94 -7.56
CA THR A 140 -4.23 17.95 -8.64
C THR A 140 -5.22 16.78 -8.46
N GLN A 141 -6.50 17.05 -8.63
CA GLN A 141 -7.53 16.02 -8.58
C GLN A 141 -7.32 14.96 -9.65
N HIS A 142 -7.39 13.71 -9.25
CA HIS A 142 -7.22 12.56 -10.12
C HIS A 142 -8.12 11.40 -9.68
N LEU A 143 -8.12 10.33 -10.43
CA LEU A 143 -8.85 9.08 -10.14
C LEU A 143 -8.01 7.87 -10.58
N HIS A 144 -8.38 6.71 -10.10
CA HIS A 144 -7.74 5.44 -10.47
C HIS A 144 -8.77 4.44 -11.03
N PRO A 145 -8.36 3.56 -11.96
CA PRO A 145 -9.26 2.56 -12.55
C PRO A 145 -9.56 1.39 -11.61
N SER A 146 -8.96 1.34 -10.44
CA SER A 146 -9.19 0.34 -9.40
C SER A 146 -9.10 0.97 -8.02
N ILE A 147 -9.48 0.21 -7.00
CA ILE A 147 -9.40 0.66 -5.59
C ILE A 147 -7.96 1.04 -5.20
N ARG A 148 -7.84 1.97 -4.25
CA ARG A 148 -6.58 2.29 -3.57
C ARG A 148 -6.80 2.21 -2.07
N MET A 149 -6.00 1.41 -1.38
CA MET A 149 -6.05 1.32 0.08
C MET A 149 -4.84 2.00 0.68
N GLY A 150 -5.02 2.73 1.76
CA GLY A 150 -3.94 3.49 2.37
C GLY A 150 -4.00 3.53 3.89
N ILE A 151 -2.82 3.73 4.48
CA ILE A 151 -2.62 3.93 5.91
C ILE A 151 -1.78 5.18 6.09
N VAL A 152 -2.25 6.12 6.90
CA VAL A 152 -1.44 7.27 7.31
C VAL A 152 -0.48 6.82 8.39
N ILE A 153 0.81 6.82 8.09
CA ILE A 153 1.84 6.34 9.01
C ILE A 153 2.52 7.47 9.79
N ASN A 154 2.55 8.68 9.24
CA ASN A 154 3.10 9.87 9.92
C ASN A 154 2.34 11.13 9.51
N GLY A 155 2.40 12.14 10.39
CA GLY A 155 1.88 13.47 10.12
C GLY A 155 0.35 13.54 10.01
N LYS A 156 -0.12 14.54 9.29
CA LYS A 156 -1.54 14.78 9.04
C LYS A 156 -1.76 15.58 7.75
N GLY A 157 -2.93 15.42 7.16
CA GLY A 157 -3.38 16.14 5.99
C GLY A 157 -4.86 15.93 5.78
N GLU A 158 -5.32 16.09 4.59
CA GLU A 158 -6.72 15.96 4.23
C GLU A 158 -6.82 15.26 2.87
N ALA A 159 -7.84 14.41 2.73
CA ALA A 159 -8.30 13.94 1.42
C ALA A 159 -9.56 14.72 1.03
N PHE A 160 -9.69 15.13 -0.22
CA PHE A 160 -10.82 15.92 -0.67
C PHE A 160 -11.15 15.73 -2.14
N GLN A 161 -12.38 16.06 -2.48
CA GLN A 161 -12.85 16.25 -3.84
C GLN A 161 -13.53 17.63 -3.94
N LYS A 162 -13.11 18.46 -4.90
CA LYS A 162 -13.81 19.70 -5.20
C LYS A 162 -15.15 19.41 -5.87
N PRO A 163 -16.21 20.13 -5.57
CA PRO A 163 -17.48 19.97 -6.26
C PRO A 163 -17.32 20.32 -7.75
N ASP A 164 -18.07 19.64 -8.60
CA ASP A 164 -18.24 19.95 -10.00
C ASP A 164 -19.74 19.93 -10.39
N MET A 165 -20.07 20.09 -11.66
CA MET A 165 -21.48 20.13 -12.13
C MET A 165 -22.22 18.80 -11.91
N LYS A 166 -21.52 17.71 -11.61
CA LYS A 166 -22.08 16.36 -11.49
C LYS A 166 -21.89 15.72 -10.12
N ARG A 167 -20.99 16.28 -9.28
CA ARG A 167 -20.56 15.69 -8.01
C ARG A 167 -20.52 16.76 -6.93
N GLU A 168 -21.05 16.41 -5.78
CA GLU A 168 -20.83 17.16 -4.54
C GLU A 168 -19.37 16.95 -4.09
N GLY A 169 -18.79 18.04 -3.55
CA GLY A 169 -17.46 17.94 -2.94
C GLY A 169 -17.53 17.23 -1.59
N TRP A 170 -16.41 16.64 -1.21
CA TRP A 170 -16.22 16.08 0.13
C TRP A 170 -14.81 16.37 0.64
N GLU A 171 -14.65 16.30 1.95
CA GLU A 171 -13.40 16.54 2.65
C GLU A 171 -13.32 15.63 3.88
N LYS A 172 -12.15 15.06 4.15
CA LYS A 172 -11.89 14.18 5.27
C LYS A 172 -10.51 14.45 5.84
N ASP A 173 -10.44 14.72 7.14
CA ASP A 173 -9.18 14.80 7.85
C ASP A 173 -8.48 13.45 7.88
N LEU A 174 -7.17 13.48 7.71
CA LEU A 174 -6.29 12.32 7.76
C LEU A 174 -5.20 12.56 8.80
N LYS A 175 -5.02 11.60 9.70
CA LYS A 175 -3.98 11.61 10.74
C LYS A 175 -3.34 10.24 10.90
N LYS A 176 -2.17 10.19 11.52
CA LYS A 176 -1.46 8.92 11.81
C LYS A 176 -2.42 7.88 12.43
N GLY A 177 -2.39 6.67 11.89
CA GLY A 177 -3.21 5.54 12.28
C GLY A 177 -4.52 5.38 11.50
N ASN A 178 -4.94 6.38 10.73
CA ASN A 178 -6.12 6.23 9.89
C ASN A 178 -5.88 5.23 8.77
N MET A 179 -6.85 4.36 8.52
CA MET A 179 -6.89 3.52 7.35
C MET A 179 -8.05 3.89 6.43
N PHE A 180 -7.84 3.83 5.12
CA PHE A 180 -8.83 4.27 4.16
C PHE A 180 -8.83 3.44 2.86
N CYS A 181 -9.92 3.56 2.13
CA CYS A 181 -10.05 3.05 0.77
C CYS A 181 -10.68 4.12 -0.13
N LEU A 182 -10.05 4.36 -1.26
CA LEU A 182 -10.61 5.06 -2.41
C LEU A 182 -11.22 4.03 -3.34
N GLU A 183 -12.46 4.24 -3.75
CA GLU A 183 -13.18 3.34 -4.65
C GLU A 183 -12.74 3.54 -6.10
N GLU A 184 -13.04 2.56 -6.94
CA GLU A 184 -12.79 2.64 -8.38
C GLU A 184 -13.44 3.89 -8.99
N GLY A 185 -12.68 4.66 -9.75
CA GLY A 185 -13.15 5.87 -10.40
C GLY A 185 -13.47 7.04 -9.46
N GLU A 186 -13.21 6.93 -8.17
CA GLU A 186 -13.42 7.99 -7.20
C GLU A 186 -12.42 9.13 -7.40
N VAL A 187 -12.92 10.31 -7.78
CA VAL A 187 -12.08 11.51 -7.90
C VAL A 187 -11.67 11.98 -6.52
N HIS A 188 -10.40 12.21 -6.34
CA HIS A 188 -9.84 12.65 -5.08
C HIS A 188 -8.57 13.48 -5.26
N SER A 189 -8.13 14.04 -4.17
CA SER A 189 -6.89 14.78 -4.05
C SER A 189 -6.46 14.77 -2.58
N PHE A 190 -5.19 15.00 -2.33
CA PHE A 190 -4.67 15.17 -0.97
C PHE A 190 -4.07 16.57 -0.81
N ARG A 191 -4.13 17.09 0.40
CA ARG A 191 -3.44 18.33 0.76
C ARG A 191 -2.84 18.26 2.16
N THR A 192 -1.79 19.02 2.35
CA THR A 192 -1.15 19.27 3.63
C THR A 192 -1.06 20.78 3.86
N ALA A 193 -1.10 21.21 5.12
CA ALA A 193 -0.94 22.62 5.48
C ALA A 193 0.37 22.84 6.25
N GLU A 194 0.34 22.80 7.57
CA GLU A 194 1.49 23.05 8.44
C GLU A 194 2.32 21.80 8.75
N ASN A 195 1.82 20.62 8.38
CA ASN A 195 2.47 19.33 8.61
C ASN A 195 2.66 18.61 7.28
N TYR A 196 3.66 17.75 7.22
CA TYR A 196 3.76 16.74 6.17
C TYR A 196 2.83 15.56 6.48
N MET A 197 2.64 14.67 5.51
CA MET A 197 1.91 13.43 5.67
C MET A 197 2.59 12.30 4.90
N ASP A 198 2.74 11.14 5.54
CA ASP A 198 3.23 9.93 4.91
C ASP A 198 2.14 8.87 4.89
N ILE A 199 2.00 8.22 3.73
CA ILE A 199 0.99 7.19 3.50
C ILE A 199 1.68 5.94 2.94
N ILE A 200 1.35 4.78 3.49
CA ILE A 200 1.55 3.51 2.80
C ILE A 200 0.33 3.28 1.93
N ALA A 201 0.54 3.19 0.63
CA ALA A 201 -0.52 3.01 -0.36
C ALA A 201 -0.37 1.66 -1.07
N TYR A 202 -1.46 0.91 -1.12
CA TYR A 202 -1.57 -0.35 -1.84
C TYR A 202 -2.40 -0.16 -3.11
N HIS A 203 -1.87 -0.65 -4.20
CA HIS A 203 -2.52 -0.74 -5.49
C HIS A 203 -2.69 -2.21 -5.87
N PRO A 204 -3.92 -2.70 -6.13
CA PRO A 204 -4.15 -4.10 -6.50
C PRO A 204 -3.71 -4.43 -7.93
N ASP A 205 -3.41 -3.42 -8.72
CA ASP A 205 -2.89 -3.46 -10.08
C ASP A 205 -1.86 -2.34 -10.26
N SER A 206 -1.07 -2.40 -11.30
CA SER A 206 -0.12 -1.32 -11.61
C SER A 206 0.02 -1.13 -13.12
N ASP A 207 0.26 0.13 -13.52
CA ASP A 207 0.62 0.47 -14.90
C ASP A 207 2.13 0.33 -15.16
N PHE A 208 2.87 -0.18 -14.19
CA PHE A 208 4.30 -0.40 -14.21
C PHE A 208 4.63 -1.89 -14.06
N GLY A 209 5.72 -2.31 -14.66
CA GLY A 209 6.25 -3.67 -14.55
C GLY A 209 6.73 -4.22 -15.88
N PRO A 210 7.49 -5.31 -15.86
CA PRO A 210 7.96 -6.00 -17.06
C PRO A 210 6.81 -6.52 -17.92
N THR A 211 6.97 -6.43 -19.23
CA THR A 211 6.07 -7.03 -20.23
C THR A 211 6.83 -7.99 -21.12
N ASP A 212 6.12 -8.78 -21.92
CA ASP A 212 6.75 -9.71 -22.89
C ASP A 212 7.57 -8.98 -23.94
N THR A 213 7.22 -7.73 -24.26
CA THR A 213 7.91 -6.89 -25.24
C THR A 213 8.99 -5.99 -24.64
N ASN A 214 9.00 -5.81 -23.32
CA ASN A 214 9.97 -5.01 -22.60
C ASN A 214 10.58 -5.82 -21.45
N HIS A 215 11.26 -6.88 -21.80
CA HIS A 215 11.86 -7.79 -20.83
C HIS A 215 13.13 -7.17 -20.23
N PRO A 216 13.26 -7.11 -18.89
CA PRO A 216 14.37 -6.41 -18.22
C PRO A 216 15.75 -7.00 -18.55
N MET A 217 15.83 -8.30 -18.86
CA MET A 217 17.08 -8.94 -19.25
C MET A 217 17.56 -8.53 -20.65
N LEU A 218 16.68 -7.97 -21.48
CA LEU A 218 17.06 -7.42 -22.80
C LEU A 218 17.52 -5.97 -22.71
N ASN A 219 17.18 -5.28 -21.62
CA ASN A 219 17.64 -3.94 -21.37
C ASN A 219 19.15 -3.95 -21.09
N ARG A 220 19.92 -3.20 -21.88
CA ARG A 220 21.39 -3.21 -21.88
C ARG A 220 22.04 -4.57 -22.22
N THR A 221 21.31 -5.45 -22.90
CA THR A 221 21.89 -6.64 -23.53
C THR A 221 22.23 -6.31 -24.98
N TYR A 222 23.48 -6.44 -25.34
CA TYR A 222 23.98 -6.21 -26.70
C TYR A 222 24.16 -7.56 -27.39
N ILE A 223 23.34 -7.79 -28.40
CA ILE A 223 23.41 -9.06 -29.18
C ILE A 223 24.52 -8.89 -30.20
N ASP A 224 25.53 -9.75 -30.12
CA ASP A 224 26.57 -9.85 -31.15
C ASP A 224 26.05 -10.72 -32.27
N HIS A 225 25.74 -10.11 -33.40
CA HIS A 225 25.28 -10.85 -34.59
C HIS A 225 26.42 -11.48 -35.39
N GLY A 226 27.66 -11.44 -34.84
CA GLY A 226 28.83 -11.98 -35.55
C GLY A 226 29.01 -11.28 -36.91
N LYS A 227 30.18 -10.77 -37.23
CA LYS A 227 30.48 -10.42 -38.62
C LYS A 227 30.60 -11.73 -39.38
N GLY A 228 29.58 -12.02 -40.20
CA GLY A 228 29.70 -13.05 -41.23
C GLY A 228 30.77 -12.73 -42.25
#